data_63960f376f6404f9e2ac1986181e82a5
#
_entry.id   63960f376f6404f9e2ac1986181e82a5
#
_cell.length_a   1.000
_cell.length_b   1.000
_cell.length_c   1.000
_cell.angle_alpha   90.00
_cell.angle_beta   90.00
_cell.angle_gamma   90.00
#
_symmetry.space_group_name_H-M   'P 1'
#
loop_
_entity.id
_entity.type
_entity.pdbx_description
1 polymer ?
#
loop_
_entity_poly.entity_id
_entity_poly.type
_entity_poly.pdbx_seq_one_letter_code
_entity_poly.pdbx_strand_id
1 'polypeptide(L)'
;MIEKVSSFLNEFKFEDIPNVAIDNSLRSFVDLIGVAASATQTDLSKIIRKHCKNFYAPNPNQGISSSIWFDGSNVNVLGATLANSMTVSYTHLTLPTI
;
A
#
# COMPACT_ATOMS: atom_id res chain seq x y z
N MET A 1 19.13 21.06 9.81
CA MET A 1 17.82 20.50 9.44
C MET A 1 17.83 18.96 9.36
N ILE A 2 18.78 18.38 8.66
CA ILE A 2 18.90 16.92 8.55
C ILE A 2 19.07 16.26 9.92
N GLU A 3 19.87 16.90 10.80
CA GLU A 3 20.11 16.40 12.15
C GLU A 3 18.83 16.37 12.98
N LYS A 4 17.96 17.38 12.86
CA LYS A 4 16.69 17.43 13.58
C LYS A 4 15.74 16.34 13.08
N VAL A 5 15.69 16.11 11.78
CA VAL A 5 14.84 15.06 11.20
C VAL A 5 15.34 13.69 11.64
N SER A 6 16.65 13.46 11.58
CA SER A 6 17.24 12.21 12.00
C SER A 6 16.99 11.92 13.48
N SER A 7 17.17 12.93 14.33
CA SER A 7 16.91 12.82 15.77
C SER A 7 15.44 12.50 16.02
N PHE A 8 14.53 13.19 15.34
CA PHE A 8 13.10 12.94 15.45
C PHE A 8 12.76 11.50 15.08
N LEU A 9 13.28 11.01 13.96
CA LEU A 9 12.99 9.66 13.49
C LEU A 9 13.51 8.58 14.45
N ASN A 10 14.65 8.83 15.09
CA ASN A 10 15.28 7.85 15.97
C ASN A 10 14.71 7.87 17.40
N GLU A 11 14.26 9.02 17.87
CA GLU A 11 13.85 9.21 19.26
C GLU A 11 12.35 9.22 19.46
N PHE A 12 11.59 9.54 18.43
CA PHE A 12 10.13 9.62 18.50
C PHE A 12 9.53 8.22 18.63
N LYS A 13 8.70 8.03 19.64
CA LYS A 13 8.07 6.74 19.92
C LYS A 13 6.57 6.81 19.71
N PHE A 14 5.93 5.67 19.63
CA PHE A 14 4.47 5.58 19.48
C PHE A 14 3.75 6.34 20.60
N GLU A 15 4.27 6.25 21.82
CA GLU A 15 3.66 6.92 22.97
C GLU A 15 3.69 8.45 22.87
N ASP A 16 4.59 8.98 22.04
CA ASP A 16 4.74 10.43 21.83
C ASP A 16 3.74 10.97 20.81
N ILE A 17 3.01 10.10 20.10
CA ILE A 17 2.08 10.53 19.07
C ILE A 17 0.81 11.10 19.70
N PRO A 18 0.41 12.33 19.34
CA PRO A 18 -0.85 12.88 19.84
C PRO A 18 -2.05 12.03 19.40
N ASN A 19 -3.06 11.95 20.24
CA ASN A 19 -4.26 11.16 19.92
C ASN A 19 -4.95 11.62 18.63
N VAL A 20 -4.95 12.93 18.34
CA VAL A 20 -5.53 13.45 17.11
C VAL A 20 -4.80 12.93 15.88
N ALA A 21 -3.49 12.76 15.96
CA ALA A 21 -2.70 12.22 14.85
C ALA A 21 -3.00 10.72 14.64
N ILE A 22 -3.17 9.98 15.72
CA ILE A 22 -3.55 8.56 15.66
C ILE A 22 -4.93 8.42 15.01
N ASP A 23 -5.91 9.22 15.44
CA ASP A 23 -7.27 9.17 14.88
C ASP A 23 -7.29 9.52 13.39
N ASN A 24 -6.57 10.54 12.99
CA ASN A 24 -6.48 10.94 11.58
C ASN A 24 -5.78 9.88 10.74
N SER A 25 -4.75 9.25 11.28
CA SER A 25 -4.04 8.16 10.59
C SER A 25 -4.94 6.96 10.38
N LEU A 26 -5.72 6.59 11.39
CA LEU A 26 -6.68 5.49 11.29
C LEU A 26 -7.76 5.77 10.25
N ARG A 27 -8.28 7.01 10.22
CA ARG A 27 -9.27 7.42 9.20
C ARG A 27 -8.69 7.33 7.81
N SER A 28 -7.46 7.82 7.62
CA SER A 28 -6.77 7.75 6.33
C SER A 28 -6.53 6.31 5.91
N PHE A 29 -6.17 5.45 6.84
CA PHE A 29 -5.95 4.04 6.57
C PHE A 29 -7.25 3.34 6.16
N VAL A 30 -8.36 3.60 6.86
CA VAL A 30 -9.67 3.04 6.51
C VAL A 30 -10.11 3.52 5.12
N ASP A 31 -9.90 4.81 4.82
CA ASP A 31 -10.19 5.36 3.51
C ASP A 31 -9.37 4.68 2.42
N LEU A 32 -8.09 4.48 2.66
CA LEU A 32 -7.19 3.79 1.73
C LEU A 32 -7.66 2.36 1.43
N ILE A 33 -8.03 1.62 2.48
CA ILE A 33 -8.53 0.25 2.33
C ILE A 33 -9.85 0.25 1.54
N GLY A 34 -10.74 1.19 1.82
CA GLY A 34 -12.00 1.32 1.09
C GLY A 34 -11.79 1.62 -0.39
N VAL A 35 -10.88 2.54 -0.71
CA VAL A 35 -10.51 2.87 -2.08
C VAL A 35 -9.91 1.66 -2.78
N ALA A 36 -9.01 0.96 -2.13
CA ALA A 36 -8.38 -0.23 -2.70
C ALA A 36 -9.42 -1.33 -2.98
N ALA A 37 -10.34 -1.56 -2.06
CA ALA A 37 -11.40 -2.55 -2.24
C ALA A 37 -12.30 -2.20 -3.42
N SER A 38 -12.68 -0.93 -3.56
CA SER A 38 -13.50 -0.46 -4.69
C SER A 38 -12.76 -0.61 -6.01
N ALA A 39 -11.46 -0.36 -6.01
CA ALA A 39 -10.66 -0.33 -7.21
C ALA A 39 -10.32 -1.71 -7.77
N THR A 40 -10.53 -2.79 -7.00
CA THR A 40 -10.19 -4.14 -7.46
C THR A 40 -10.98 -4.58 -8.68
N GLN A 41 -12.12 -3.97 -8.95
CA GLN A 41 -12.96 -4.28 -10.10
C GLN A 41 -12.57 -3.52 -11.36
N THR A 42 -11.65 -2.55 -11.27
CA THR A 42 -11.22 -1.79 -12.43
C THR A 42 -10.38 -2.66 -13.39
N ASP A 43 -10.44 -2.33 -14.67
CA ASP A 43 -9.64 -3.03 -15.67
C ASP A 43 -8.15 -2.90 -15.41
N LEU A 44 -7.70 -1.73 -14.99
CA LEU A 44 -6.29 -1.52 -14.68
C LEU A 44 -5.84 -2.43 -13.53
N SER A 45 -6.63 -2.53 -12.47
CA SER A 45 -6.30 -3.40 -11.34
C SER A 45 -6.21 -4.87 -11.76
N LYS A 46 -7.15 -5.32 -12.58
CA LYS A 46 -7.13 -6.68 -13.10
C LYS A 46 -5.90 -6.97 -13.96
N ILE A 47 -5.56 -6.03 -14.84
CA ILE A 47 -4.40 -6.14 -15.73
C ILE A 47 -3.10 -6.17 -14.92
N ILE A 48 -2.93 -5.24 -13.98
CA ILE A 48 -1.69 -5.16 -13.22
C ILE A 48 -1.52 -6.35 -12.26
N ARG A 49 -2.60 -6.84 -11.68
CA ARG A 49 -2.53 -8.03 -10.83
C ARG A 49 -2.09 -9.25 -11.64
N LYS A 50 -2.65 -9.44 -12.82
CA LYS A 50 -2.27 -10.52 -13.71
C LYS A 50 -0.81 -10.42 -14.13
N HIS A 51 -0.36 -9.22 -14.49
CA HIS A 51 1.02 -8.95 -14.84
C HIS A 51 1.96 -9.33 -13.68
N CYS A 52 1.64 -8.91 -12.48
CA CYS A 52 2.49 -9.19 -11.31
C CYS A 52 2.53 -10.68 -10.98
N LYS A 53 1.43 -11.40 -11.13
CA LYS A 53 1.42 -12.85 -10.93
C LYS A 53 2.32 -13.57 -11.94
N ASN A 54 2.36 -13.07 -13.16
CA ASN A 54 3.12 -13.72 -14.25
C ASN A 54 4.61 -13.39 -14.20
N PHE A 55 4.99 -12.20 -13.75
CA PHE A 55 6.36 -11.70 -13.87
C PHE A 55 7.07 -11.44 -12.55
N TYR A 56 6.35 -11.44 -11.43
CA TYR A 56 6.90 -11.13 -10.11
C TYR A 56 6.65 -12.26 -9.12
N ALA A 57 6.94 -13.48 -9.54
CA ALA A 57 6.78 -14.64 -8.67
C ALA A 57 7.69 -14.54 -7.45
N PRO A 58 7.24 -15.06 -6.28
CA PRO A 58 8.11 -15.09 -5.10
C PRO A 58 9.34 -15.94 -5.36
N ASN A 59 10.46 -15.53 -4.81
CA ASN A 59 11.68 -16.35 -4.87
C ASN A 59 11.63 -17.39 -3.76
N PRO A 60 11.53 -18.69 -4.09
CA PRO A 60 11.41 -19.73 -3.08
C PRO A 60 12.65 -19.85 -2.19
N ASN A 61 13.82 -19.43 -2.71
CA ASN A 61 15.07 -19.51 -1.96
C ASN A 61 15.22 -18.40 -0.92
N GLN A 62 14.51 -17.29 -1.07
CA GLN A 62 14.60 -16.16 -0.14
C GLN A 62 13.49 -16.15 0.90
N GLY A 63 12.43 -16.91 0.69
CA GLY A 63 11.33 -16.99 1.61
C GLY A 63 10.56 -15.67 1.82
N ILE A 64 10.78 -14.69 0.95
CA ILE A 64 10.18 -13.37 1.05
C ILE A 64 9.09 -13.26 0.01
N SER A 65 7.86 -13.06 0.48
CA SER A 65 6.71 -12.83 -0.40
C SER A 65 5.78 -11.83 0.25
N SER A 66 4.89 -11.26 -0.53
CA SER A 66 3.87 -10.35 -0.07
C SER A 66 2.59 -10.59 -0.83
N SER A 67 1.48 -10.23 -0.23
CA SER A 67 0.15 -10.47 -0.82
C SER A 67 -0.32 -9.29 -1.63
N ILE A 68 -0.98 -9.59 -2.75
CA ILE A 68 -1.78 -8.60 -3.45
C ILE A 68 -3.08 -8.44 -2.67
N TRP A 69 -3.43 -7.20 -2.34
CA TRP A 69 -4.61 -6.88 -1.55
C TRP A 69 -5.89 -7.35 -2.25
N PHE A 70 -6.76 -7.98 -1.48
CA PHE A 70 -8.08 -8.49 -1.91
C PHE A 70 -8.03 -9.59 -2.95
N ASP A 71 -6.84 -10.04 -3.33
CA ASP A 71 -6.65 -11.12 -4.29
C ASP A 71 -6.11 -12.38 -3.61
N GLY A 72 -5.30 -12.20 -2.57
CA GLY A 72 -4.72 -13.31 -1.82
C GLY A 72 -3.54 -13.99 -2.49
N SER A 73 -3.16 -13.57 -3.69
CA SER A 73 -2.01 -14.14 -4.38
C SER A 73 -0.72 -13.62 -3.79
N ASN A 74 0.26 -14.53 -3.65
CA ASN A 74 1.59 -14.17 -3.19
C ASN A 74 2.50 -13.90 -4.38
N VAL A 75 3.20 -12.78 -4.31
CA VAL A 75 4.19 -12.37 -5.30
C VAL A 75 5.40 -11.85 -4.53
N ASN A 76 6.46 -11.45 -5.22
CA ASN A 76 7.55 -10.79 -4.53
C ASN A 76 7.14 -9.39 -4.08
N VAL A 77 7.96 -8.77 -3.22
CA VAL A 77 7.62 -7.46 -2.64
C VAL A 77 7.43 -6.39 -3.71
N LEU A 78 8.24 -6.41 -4.76
CA LEU A 78 8.09 -5.46 -5.87
C LEU A 78 6.75 -5.63 -6.58
N GLY A 79 6.34 -6.88 -6.82
CA GLY A 79 5.07 -7.17 -7.47
C GLY A 79 3.88 -6.72 -6.64
N ALA A 80 3.90 -6.99 -5.32
CA ALA A 80 2.84 -6.57 -4.43
C ALA A 80 2.75 -5.04 -4.36
N THR A 81 3.90 -4.37 -4.24
CA THR A 81 3.95 -2.91 -4.22
C THR A 81 3.37 -2.31 -5.49
N LEU A 82 3.77 -2.85 -6.64
CA LEU A 82 3.30 -2.37 -7.94
C LEU A 82 1.79 -2.56 -8.08
N ALA A 83 1.30 -3.76 -7.82
CA ALA A 83 -0.12 -4.07 -7.98
C ALA A 83 -1.00 -3.26 -7.04
N ASN A 84 -0.61 -3.19 -5.77
CA ASN A 84 -1.40 -2.50 -4.75
C ASN A 84 -1.39 -0.98 -4.97
N SER A 85 -0.23 -0.41 -5.27
CA SER A 85 -0.12 1.04 -5.46
C SER A 85 -0.82 1.51 -6.74
N MET A 86 -0.70 0.78 -7.84
CA MET A 86 -1.38 1.15 -9.08
C MET A 86 -2.88 1.03 -8.98
N THR A 87 -3.39 0.03 -8.26
CA THR A 87 -4.82 -0.12 -8.01
C THR A 87 -5.37 1.11 -7.29
N VAL A 88 -4.71 1.55 -6.22
CA VAL A 88 -5.14 2.71 -5.44
C VAL A 88 -4.97 4.00 -6.24
N SER A 89 -3.83 4.18 -6.89
CA SER A 89 -3.52 5.41 -7.62
C SER A 89 -4.49 5.66 -8.78
N TYR A 90 -4.85 4.62 -9.51
CA TYR A 90 -5.81 4.74 -10.62
C TYR A 90 -7.15 5.28 -10.12
N THR A 91 -7.63 4.75 -9.00
CA THR A 91 -8.89 5.18 -8.42
C THR A 91 -8.83 6.64 -7.97
N HIS A 92 -7.73 7.05 -7.34
CA HIS A 92 -7.54 8.44 -6.93
C HIS A 92 -7.47 9.40 -8.12
N LEU A 93 -6.91 8.96 -9.25
CA LEU A 93 -6.79 9.80 -10.44
C LEU A 93 -8.10 9.93 -11.23
N THR A 94 -8.97 8.93 -11.16
CA THR A 94 -10.19 8.88 -11.97
C THR A 94 -11.44 9.32 -11.22
N LEU A 95 -11.46 9.24 -9.91
CA LEU A 95 -12.60 9.72 -9.13
C LEU A 95 -12.53 11.22 -8.94
N PRO A 96 -13.69 11.92 -9.02
CA PRO A 96 -13.71 13.35 -8.73
C PRO A 96 -13.22 13.57 -7.30
N THR A 97 -12.28 14.49 -7.14
CA THR A 97 -11.87 14.92 -5.81
C THR A 97 -13.03 15.66 -5.17
N ILE A 98 -13.49 15.13 -4.10
CA ILE A 98 -14.55 15.77 -3.33
C ILE A 98 -13.91 16.64 -2.27
#